data_cfb8574eca0df5184c64d3e72c2475c7
#
_entry.id   cfb8574eca0df5184c64d3e72c2475c7
#
_cell.length_a   1.000
_cell.length_b   1.000
_cell.length_c   1.000
_cell.angle_alpha   90.00
_cell.angle_beta   90.00
_cell.angle_gamma   90.00
#
_symmetry.space_group_name_H-M   'P 1'
#
loop_
_entity.id
_entity.type
_entity.pdbx_description
1 polymer ?
#
loop_
_entity_poly.entity_id
_entity_poly.type
_entity_poly.pdbx_seq_one_letter_code
_entity_poly.pdbx_strand_id
1 'polypeptide(L)'
;MSRHSEVLVAIIDDLLDFARLRKEHWYRIPVRSVEKWIEESFPPEWIAFYQTKNFGDEGNAINYVAKVKDVQKVRRRELFPKEPKDYKSSLFYYRISIGKLQPHPRPIISRKKRQIHFIPTTIEKFKKAEEINDLFDESHLEDLLWIELKKEIIPAKRQLFIGVGDKRYALDFAIECKDGKIDIETDGNYHHTNPEDVQKDKHRANDLATKKWGFLRFTTEDIHERMPYCVDKIKQTIDGYGGL
;
A
#
# COMPACT_ATOMS: atom_id res chain seq x y z
N MET A 1 10.86 19.01 0.39
CA MET A 1 11.85 18.07 0.98
C MET A 1 11.38 16.67 0.63
N SER A 2 12.14 15.89 -0.12
CA SER A 2 11.76 14.51 -0.43
C SER A 2 11.72 13.73 0.90
N ARG A 3 10.56 13.20 1.27
CA ARG A 3 10.42 12.32 2.43
C ARG A 3 11.02 10.96 2.04
N HIS A 4 12.30 10.74 2.36
CA HIS A 4 12.81 9.38 2.35
C HIS A 4 11.97 8.55 3.31
N SER A 5 11.41 7.43 2.86
CA SER A 5 10.71 6.56 3.77
C SER A 5 11.70 5.92 4.73
N GLU A 6 11.40 6.01 6.02
CA GLU A 6 12.24 5.36 7.03
C GLU A 6 12.12 3.84 6.94
N VAL A 7 10.92 3.33 6.62
CA VAL A 7 10.63 1.89 6.48
C VAL A 7 9.94 1.64 5.15
N LEU A 8 10.43 0.68 4.38
CA LEU A 8 9.76 0.15 3.20
C LEU A 8 9.23 -1.25 3.47
N VAL A 9 7.93 -1.45 3.33
CA VAL A 9 7.36 -2.79 3.29
C VAL A 9 7.48 -3.34 1.89
N ALA A 10 8.18 -4.46 1.76
CA ALA A 10 8.36 -5.20 0.51
C ALA A 10 7.68 -6.57 0.61
N ILE A 11 7.25 -7.11 -0.54
CA ILE A 11 6.55 -8.38 -0.59
C ILE A 11 7.55 -9.52 -0.71
N ILE A 12 7.37 -10.56 0.08
CA ILE A 12 8.04 -11.83 -0.11
C ILE A 12 7.01 -12.93 -0.32
N ASP A 13 7.11 -13.60 -1.46
CA ASP A 13 6.11 -14.54 -1.98
C ASP A 13 6.64 -15.97 -2.04
N ASP A 14 7.94 -16.15 -2.07
CA ASP A 14 8.63 -17.40 -2.28
C ASP A 14 9.45 -17.83 -1.06
N LEU A 15 9.25 -19.07 -0.60
CA LEU A 15 9.95 -19.63 0.55
C LEU A 15 11.47 -19.76 0.34
N LEU A 16 11.91 -20.02 -0.90
CA LEU A 16 13.33 -20.11 -1.23
C LEU A 16 13.97 -18.71 -1.20
N ASP A 17 13.27 -17.71 -1.67
CA ASP A 17 13.73 -16.32 -1.58
C ASP A 17 13.83 -15.88 -0.11
N PHE A 18 12.89 -16.30 0.73
CA PHE A 18 12.95 -16.03 2.17
C PHE A 18 14.10 -16.79 2.86
N ALA A 19 14.32 -18.05 2.50
CA ALA A 19 15.46 -18.82 3.00
C ALA A 19 16.80 -18.15 2.63
N ARG A 20 16.90 -17.65 1.39
CA ARG A 20 18.06 -16.89 0.92
C ARG A 20 18.22 -15.58 1.69
N LEU A 21 17.14 -14.82 1.86
CA LEU A 21 17.12 -13.59 2.66
C LEU A 21 17.67 -13.82 4.07
N ARG A 22 17.24 -14.88 4.74
CA ARG A 22 17.71 -15.25 6.09
C ARG A 22 19.17 -15.67 6.12
N LYS A 23 19.64 -16.37 5.09
CA LYS A 23 21.00 -16.95 5.04
C LYS A 23 22.03 -15.95 4.51
N GLU A 24 21.66 -15.23 3.45
CA GLU A 24 22.61 -14.41 2.69
C GLU A 24 22.46 -12.90 2.98
N HIS A 25 21.45 -12.51 3.76
CA HIS A 25 21.21 -11.13 4.20
C HIS A 25 21.10 -10.11 3.06
N TRP A 26 20.39 -10.46 1.98
CA TRP A 26 20.05 -9.52 0.93
C TRP A 26 18.69 -9.80 0.32
N TYR A 27 18.09 -8.75 -0.24
CA TYR A 27 16.82 -8.79 -0.96
C TYR A 27 16.97 -8.09 -2.31
N ARG A 28 16.03 -8.29 -3.22
CA ARG A 28 16.06 -7.63 -4.53
C ARG A 28 14.72 -7.01 -4.90
N ILE A 29 14.81 -5.84 -5.53
CA ILE A 29 13.65 -5.17 -6.13
C ILE A 29 13.98 -4.82 -7.57
N PRO A 30 13.11 -5.13 -8.57
CA PRO A 30 13.32 -4.68 -9.94
C PRO A 30 13.40 -3.15 -10.00
N VAL A 31 14.39 -2.60 -10.71
CA VAL A 31 14.57 -1.14 -10.84
C VAL A 31 13.29 -0.46 -11.31
N ARG A 32 12.63 -1.01 -12.35
CA ARG A 32 11.36 -0.52 -12.85
C ARG A 32 10.23 -0.45 -11.81
N SER A 33 10.30 -1.29 -10.78
CA SER A 33 9.29 -1.27 -9.70
C SER A 33 9.55 -0.14 -8.73
N VAL A 34 10.82 0.20 -8.47
CA VAL A 34 11.20 1.37 -7.68
C VAL A 34 10.76 2.65 -8.39
N GLU A 35 11.18 2.81 -9.65
CA GLU A 35 10.85 3.97 -10.49
C GLU A 35 9.33 4.19 -10.61
N LYS A 36 8.57 3.12 -10.63
CA LYS A 36 7.11 3.19 -10.78
C LYS A 36 6.34 3.49 -9.50
N TRP A 37 6.83 3.01 -8.35
CA TRP A 37 6.01 2.94 -7.13
C TRP A 37 6.59 3.66 -5.92
N ILE A 38 7.91 3.83 -5.85
CA ILE A 38 8.59 4.25 -4.62
C ILE A 38 9.83 5.13 -4.87
N GLU A 39 9.95 5.75 -6.04
CA GLU A 39 11.16 6.51 -6.43
C GLU A 39 11.55 7.57 -5.38
N GLU A 40 10.57 8.34 -4.91
CA GLU A 40 10.78 9.39 -3.91
C GLU A 40 11.09 8.86 -2.50
N SER A 41 10.77 7.60 -2.24
CA SER A 41 10.91 6.95 -0.94
C SER A 41 12.06 5.97 -0.88
N PHE A 42 12.93 5.95 -1.89
CA PHE A 42 14.02 5.00 -2.03
C PHE A 42 15.39 5.70 -2.06
N PRO A 43 16.44 5.16 -1.41
CA PRO A 43 16.47 3.95 -0.60
C PRO A 43 15.91 4.14 0.82
N PRO A 44 15.27 3.12 1.43
CA PRO A 44 14.79 3.16 2.80
C PRO A 44 15.90 2.90 3.81
N GLU A 45 15.70 3.29 5.08
CA GLU A 45 16.60 2.92 6.18
C GLU A 45 16.35 1.48 6.67
N TRP A 46 15.08 1.07 6.69
CA TRP A 46 14.63 -0.25 7.09
C TRP A 46 13.77 -0.89 6.01
N ILE A 47 13.83 -2.21 5.93
CA ILE A 47 12.96 -2.99 5.06
C ILE A 47 12.20 -4.03 5.90
N ALA A 48 10.88 -4.05 5.76
CA ALA A 48 10.00 -5.02 6.38
C ALA A 48 9.40 -5.94 5.32
N PHE A 49 9.11 -7.19 5.67
CA PHE A 49 8.72 -8.20 4.69
C PHE A 49 7.30 -8.67 4.92
N TYR A 50 6.41 -8.28 4.00
CA TYR A 50 5.06 -8.83 3.94
C TYR A 50 5.11 -10.23 3.33
N GLN A 51 4.86 -11.23 4.15
CA GLN A 51 4.77 -12.63 3.75
C GLN A 51 3.39 -12.91 3.18
N THR A 52 3.32 -13.41 1.95
CA THR A 52 2.04 -13.74 1.32
C THR A 52 1.44 -15.01 1.92
N LYS A 53 0.22 -15.38 1.48
CA LYS A 53 -0.47 -16.61 1.90
C LYS A 53 0.37 -17.88 1.76
N ASN A 54 1.42 -17.86 0.91
CA ASN A 54 2.29 -19.03 0.67
C ASN A 54 3.12 -19.40 1.89
N PHE A 55 3.14 -18.55 2.93
CA PHE A 55 3.84 -18.79 4.18
C PHE A 55 2.99 -19.49 5.26
N GLY A 56 1.80 -20.01 4.92
CA GLY A 56 0.95 -20.72 5.87
C GLY A 56 0.56 -19.83 7.06
N ASP A 57 0.85 -20.28 8.28
CA ASP A 57 0.49 -19.58 9.52
C ASP A 57 1.18 -18.22 9.69
N GLU A 58 2.37 -18.03 9.10
CA GLU A 58 3.06 -16.73 9.06
C GLU A 58 2.60 -15.85 7.87
N GLY A 59 1.65 -16.34 7.06
CA GLY A 59 1.20 -15.65 5.86
C GLY A 59 0.24 -14.49 6.12
N ASN A 60 0.12 -13.63 5.12
CA ASN A 60 -0.70 -12.41 5.15
C ASN A 60 -0.32 -11.44 6.28
N ALA A 61 0.95 -11.38 6.63
CA ALA A 61 1.45 -10.56 7.71
C ALA A 61 2.89 -10.08 7.46
N ILE A 62 3.30 -9.07 8.21
CA ILE A 62 4.69 -8.66 8.35
C ILE A 62 5.20 -9.20 9.68
N ASN A 63 6.08 -10.18 9.60
CA ASN A 63 6.67 -10.82 10.79
C ASN A 63 8.12 -10.42 11.00
N TYR A 64 8.80 -9.88 9.98
CA TYR A 64 10.24 -9.62 10.01
C TYR A 64 10.60 -8.26 9.43
N VAL A 65 11.63 -7.66 10.01
CA VAL A 65 12.22 -6.39 9.57
C VAL A 65 13.75 -6.46 9.67
N ALA A 66 14.44 -5.69 8.83
CA ALA A 66 15.88 -5.56 8.87
C ALA A 66 16.34 -4.14 8.55
N LYS A 67 17.46 -3.72 9.13
CA LYS A 67 18.10 -2.46 8.75
C LYS A 67 18.79 -2.62 7.39
N VAL A 68 18.58 -1.68 6.50
CA VAL A 68 19.30 -1.61 5.22
C VAL A 68 20.73 -1.17 5.48
N LYS A 69 21.71 -1.84 4.86
CA LYS A 69 23.13 -1.56 4.96
C LYS A 69 23.70 -0.91 3.71
N ASP A 70 23.24 -1.41 2.55
CA ASP A 70 23.73 -0.97 1.26
C ASP A 70 22.73 -1.30 0.15
N VAL A 71 22.72 -0.50 -0.92
CA VAL A 71 21.85 -0.69 -2.08
C VAL A 71 22.69 -0.54 -3.35
N GLN A 72 22.75 -1.59 -4.15
CA GLN A 72 23.51 -1.65 -5.40
C GLN A 72 22.59 -1.94 -6.58
N LYS A 73 22.76 -1.22 -7.68
CA LYS A 73 22.09 -1.53 -8.95
C LYS A 73 22.92 -2.55 -9.71
N VAL A 74 22.37 -3.75 -9.90
CA VAL A 74 23.03 -4.90 -10.50
C VAL A 74 22.15 -5.56 -11.56
N ARG A 75 22.74 -6.34 -12.46
CA ARG A 75 21.96 -7.14 -13.41
C ARG A 75 21.51 -8.46 -12.76
N ARG A 76 20.38 -9.02 -13.22
CA ARG A 76 19.88 -10.32 -12.71
C ARG A 76 20.93 -11.42 -12.79
N ARG A 77 21.69 -11.50 -13.88
CA ARG A 77 22.76 -12.50 -14.06
C ARG A 77 23.86 -12.44 -12.98
N GLU A 78 24.05 -11.29 -12.35
CA GLU A 78 25.03 -11.12 -11.25
C GLU A 78 24.45 -11.64 -9.93
N LEU A 79 23.15 -11.54 -9.74
CA LEU A 79 22.44 -12.13 -8.59
C LEU A 79 22.30 -13.63 -8.70
N PHE A 80 22.11 -14.13 -9.92
CA PHE A 80 21.81 -15.54 -10.22
C PHE A 80 22.66 -16.06 -11.37
N PRO A 81 23.97 -16.25 -11.16
CA PRO A 81 24.89 -16.66 -12.23
C PRO A 81 24.61 -18.05 -12.79
N LYS A 82 23.88 -18.90 -12.03
CA LYS A 82 23.52 -20.28 -12.43
C LYS A 82 22.18 -20.37 -13.16
N GLU A 83 21.39 -19.28 -13.25
CA GLU A 83 20.15 -19.27 -14.02
C GLU A 83 20.44 -19.32 -15.52
N PRO A 84 19.54 -19.92 -16.32
CA PRO A 84 19.63 -19.89 -17.78
C PRO A 84 19.69 -18.45 -18.30
N LYS A 85 20.49 -18.23 -19.34
CA LYS A 85 20.58 -16.92 -20.00
C LYS A 85 19.34 -16.68 -20.85
N ASP A 86 18.43 -15.85 -20.37
CA ASP A 86 17.24 -15.40 -21.06
C ASP A 86 17.16 -13.86 -21.07
N TYR A 87 16.05 -13.30 -21.58
CA TYR A 87 15.84 -11.85 -21.59
C TYR A 87 15.84 -11.23 -20.18
N LYS A 88 15.49 -12.01 -19.14
CA LYS A 88 15.48 -11.53 -17.74
C LYS A 88 16.90 -11.32 -17.22
N SER A 89 17.88 -12.04 -17.76
CA SER A 89 19.29 -11.96 -17.33
C SER A 89 19.89 -10.57 -17.43
N SER A 90 19.39 -9.74 -18.35
CA SER A 90 19.82 -8.36 -18.60
C SER A 90 19.07 -7.33 -17.77
N LEU A 91 17.96 -7.68 -17.13
CA LEU A 91 17.16 -6.76 -16.33
C LEU A 91 17.92 -6.28 -15.10
N PHE A 92 17.73 -5.00 -14.77
CA PHE A 92 18.34 -4.39 -13.60
C PHE A 92 17.48 -4.55 -12.34
N TYR A 93 18.17 -4.80 -11.24
CA TYR A 93 17.61 -4.91 -9.90
C TYR A 93 18.42 -4.04 -8.92
N TYR A 94 17.76 -3.55 -7.90
CA TYR A 94 18.42 -3.11 -6.69
C TYR A 94 18.66 -4.33 -5.80
N ARG A 95 19.92 -4.65 -5.54
CA ARG A 95 20.34 -5.59 -4.50
C ARG A 95 20.46 -4.80 -3.20
N ILE A 96 19.61 -5.13 -2.24
CA ILE A 96 19.53 -4.47 -0.95
C ILE A 96 20.20 -5.38 0.08
N SER A 97 21.38 -5.01 0.52
CA SER A 97 22.08 -5.70 1.60
C SER A 97 21.50 -5.26 2.94
N ILE A 98 21.18 -6.24 3.79
CA ILE A 98 20.50 -6.00 5.07
C ILE A 98 21.31 -6.49 6.26
N GLY A 99 20.99 -6.00 7.44
CA GLY A 99 21.44 -6.55 8.70
C GLY A 99 20.78 -7.88 9.03
N LYS A 100 20.96 -8.34 10.25
CA LYS A 100 20.28 -9.51 10.77
C LYS A 100 18.76 -9.28 10.72
N LEU A 101 18.04 -10.25 10.17
CA LEU A 101 16.58 -10.25 10.16
C LEU A 101 16.06 -10.34 11.59
N GLN A 102 15.23 -9.41 11.98
CA GLN A 102 14.65 -9.30 13.32
C GLN A 102 13.17 -9.63 13.26
N PRO A 103 12.66 -10.47 14.18
CA PRO A 103 11.23 -10.68 14.28
C PRO A 103 10.56 -9.39 14.79
N HIS A 104 9.41 -9.05 14.21
CA HIS A 104 8.58 -7.97 14.73
C HIS A 104 7.87 -8.46 16.01
N PRO A 105 7.79 -7.65 17.08
CA PRO A 105 7.22 -8.09 18.37
C PRO A 105 5.77 -8.61 18.28
N ARG A 106 5.00 -8.04 17.36
CA ARG A 106 3.64 -8.46 17.03
C ARG A 106 3.45 -8.44 15.53
N PRO A 107 2.99 -9.53 14.88
CA PRO A 107 2.73 -9.53 13.45
C PRO A 107 1.77 -8.40 13.04
N ILE A 108 2.14 -7.65 11.98
CA ILE A 108 1.24 -6.66 11.39
C ILE A 108 0.44 -7.38 10.33
N ILE A 109 -0.83 -7.65 10.61
CA ILE A 109 -1.67 -8.54 9.81
C ILE A 109 -2.42 -7.83 8.68
N SER A 110 -2.71 -8.54 7.60
CA SER A 110 -3.65 -8.09 6.58
C SER A 110 -5.03 -8.68 6.85
N ARG A 111 -5.93 -7.92 7.43
CA ARG A 111 -7.29 -8.39 7.81
C ARG A 111 -8.17 -8.72 6.61
N LYS A 112 -7.92 -8.09 5.48
CA LYS A 112 -8.68 -8.27 4.23
C LYS A 112 -7.76 -8.72 3.11
N LYS A 113 -8.23 -9.64 2.26
CA LYS A 113 -7.50 -10.00 1.03
C LYS A 113 -7.35 -8.77 0.14
N ARG A 114 -6.11 -8.43 -0.19
CA ARG A 114 -5.77 -7.33 -1.08
C ARG A 114 -4.46 -7.60 -1.78
N GLN A 115 -4.26 -6.99 -2.93
CA GLN A 115 -2.95 -6.93 -3.56
C GLN A 115 -2.15 -5.83 -2.85
N ILE A 116 -1.03 -6.21 -2.28
CA ILE A 116 -0.07 -5.29 -1.69
C ILE A 116 1.04 -5.08 -2.72
N HIS A 117 1.49 -3.86 -2.85
CA HIS A 117 2.71 -3.52 -3.56
C HIS A 117 3.78 -3.14 -2.53
N PHE A 118 4.48 -2.04 -2.74
CA PHE A 118 5.36 -1.48 -1.71
C PHE A 118 4.55 -0.51 -0.84
N ILE A 119 4.85 -0.48 0.47
CA ILE A 119 4.27 0.50 1.38
C ILE A 119 5.43 1.26 2.04
N PRO A 120 5.73 2.47 1.55
CA PRO A 120 6.60 3.40 2.26
C PRO A 120 5.90 3.87 3.53
N THR A 121 6.62 3.91 4.66
CA THR A 121 6.03 4.36 5.93
C THR A 121 7.09 4.93 6.86
N THR A 122 6.65 5.58 7.95
CA THR A 122 7.54 6.07 8.99
C THR A 122 7.83 4.99 10.03
N ILE A 123 8.94 5.13 10.75
CA ILE A 123 9.28 4.20 11.85
C ILE A 123 8.24 4.29 12.97
N GLU A 124 7.63 5.44 13.17
CA GLU A 124 6.60 5.64 14.18
C GLU A 124 5.33 4.86 13.85
N LYS A 125 4.79 4.99 12.63
CA LYS A 125 3.65 4.21 12.15
C LYS A 125 3.95 2.72 12.18
N PHE A 126 5.13 2.31 11.70
CA PHE A 126 5.54 0.91 11.70
C PHE A 126 5.54 0.28 13.10
N LYS A 127 6.05 0.98 14.11
CA LYS A 127 6.07 0.49 15.49
C LYS A 127 4.69 0.37 16.14
N LYS A 128 3.74 1.24 15.74
CA LYS A 128 2.39 1.29 16.30
C LYS A 128 1.38 0.43 15.53
N ALA A 129 1.71 0.04 14.30
CA ALA A 129 0.80 -0.67 13.41
C ALA A 129 0.37 -2.03 13.99
N GLU A 130 -0.92 -2.32 13.91
CA GLU A 130 -1.53 -3.62 14.23
C GLU A 130 -1.99 -4.34 12.95
N GLU A 131 -2.29 -3.57 11.92
CA GLU A 131 -2.66 -4.08 10.60
C GLU A 131 -2.04 -3.27 9.46
N ILE A 132 -2.10 -3.83 8.24
CA ILE A 132 -1.49 -3.24 7.04
C ILE A 132 -2.00 -1.81 6.76
N ASN A 133 -3.28 -1.53 7.02
CA ASN A 133 -3.83 -0.20 6.78
C ASN A 133 -3.22 0.90 7.68
N ASP A 134 -2.66 0.53 8.83
CA ASP A 134 -2.02 1.48 9.73
C ASP A 134 -0.68 2.01 9.19
N LEU A 135 -0.12 1.35 8.19
CA LEU A 135 1.19 1.67 7.62
C LEU A 135 1.17 2.78 6.59
N PHE A 136 0.04 3.05 5.95
CA PHE A 136 -0.03 4.07 4.90
C PHE A 136 0.20 5.46 5.48
N ASP A 137 1.06 6.24 4.81
CA ASP A 137 1.49 7.59 5.22
C ASP A 137 1.31 8.57 4.06
N GLU A 138 0.09 8.63 3.52
CA GLU A 138 -0.24 9.46 2.36
C GLU A 138 -0.64 10.88 2.80
N SER A 139 -1.68 11.01 3.62
CA SER A 139 -2.12 12.31 4.11
C SER A 139 -2.60 12.28 5.57
N HIS A 140 -2.51 13.46 6.24
CA HIS A 140 -3.05 13.61 7.59
C HIS A 140 -4.57 13.45 7.63
N LEU A 141 -5.28 13.88 6.59
CA LEU A 141 -6.74 13.72 6.49
C LEU A 141 -7.15 12.26 6.45
N GLU A 142 -6.42 11.46 5.67
CA GLU A 142 -6.63 10.01 5.65
C GLU A 142 -6.39 9.37 7.01
N ASP A 143 -5.35 9.79 7.73
CA ASP A 143 -5.07 9.25 9.06
C ASP A 143 -6.20 9.55 10.06
N LEU A 144 -6.74 10.76 10.04
CA LEU A 144 -7.88 11.15 10.89
C LEU A 144 -9.12 10.30 10.57
N LEU A 145 -9.47 10.19 9.30
CA LEU A 145 -10.61 9.38 8.87
C LEU A 145 -10.40 7.89 9.20
N TRP A 146 -9.19 7.37 9.02
CA TRP A 146 -8.86 5.98 9.35
C TRP A 146 -9.04 5.66 10.84
N ILE A 147 -8.59 6.56 11.73
CA ILE A 147 -8.79 6.42 13.17
C ILE A 147 -10.29 6.31 13.49
N GLU A 148 -11.10 7.15 12.87
CA GLU A 148 -12.54 7.16 13.11
C GLU A 148 -13.24 5.93 12.55
N LEU A 149 -12.90 5.47 11.34
CA LEU A 149 -13.42 4.24 10.77
C LEU A 149 -13.12 3.01 11.65
N LYS A 150 -11.94 2.96 12.28
CA LYS A 150 -11.60 1.90 13.23
C LYS A 150 -12.46 1.95 14.50
N LYS A 151 -12.72 3.12 15.08
CA LYS A 151 -13.61 3.28 16.24
C LYS A 151 -15.02 2.80 15.94
N GLU A 152 -15.51 3.12 14.76
CA GLU A 152 -16.83 2.74 14.28
C GLU A 152 -16.92 1.29 13.77
N ILE A 153 -15.79 0.55 13.81
CA ILE A 153 -15.67 -0.85 13.36
C ILE A 153 -16.08 -0.97 11.85
N ILE A 154 -15.84 0.06 11.06
CA ILE A 154 -16.10 0.06 9.62
C ILE A 154 -14.88 -0.50 8.89
N PRO A 155 -15.00 -1.67 8.22
CA PRO A 155 -13.87 -2.34 7.57
C PRO A 155 -13.57 -1.70 6.21
N ALA A 156 -12.64 -0.77 6.18
CA ALA A 156 -12.14 -0.18 4.94
C ALA A 156 -10.76 -0.73 4.55
N LYS A 157 -10.40 -0.62 3.28
CA LYS A 157 -9.04 -0.83 2.76
C LYS A 157 -8.48 0.53 2.37
N ARG A 158 -7.33 0.93 2.92
CA ARG A 158 -6.62 2.15 2.50
C ARG A 158 -5.80 1.88 1.26
N GLN A 159 -5.66 2.90 0.40
CA GLN A 159 -4.80 2.87 -0.79
C GLN A 159 -5.02 1.61 -1.65
N LEU A 160 -6.29 1.36 -2.01
CA LEU A 160 -6.63 0.22 -2.84
C LEU A 160 -6.41 0.52 -4.32
N PHE A 161 -5.51 -0.22 -4.97
CA PHE A 161 -5.32 -0.12 -6.42
C PHE A 161 -6.30 -1.03 -7.14
N ILE A 162 -7.06 -0.45 -8.08
CA ILE A 162 -7.98 -1.17 -8.94
C ILE A 162 -7.71 -0.91 -10.41
N GLY A 163 -7.97 -1.91 -11.24
CA GLY A 163 -7.87 -1.82 -12.70
C GLY A 163 -9.25 -1.73 -13.36
N VAL A 164 -9.42 -0.81 -14.30
CA VAL A 164 -10.59 -0.73 -15.17
C VAL A 164 -10.11 -0.57 -16.61
N GLY A 165 -10.23 -1.63 -17.42
CA GLY A 165 -9.57 -1.70 -18.71
C GLY A 165 -8.06 -1.61 -18.57
N ASP A 166 -7.44 -0.70 -19.32
CA ASP A 166 -5.99 -0.46 -19.29
C ASP A 166 -5.57 0.54 -18.22
N LYS A 167 -6.54 1.16 -17.52
CA LYS A 167 -6.27 2.17 -16.50
C LYS A 167 -6.19 1.56 -15.11
N ARG A 168 -5.45 2.23 -14.23
CA ARG A 168 -5.35 1.90 -12.80
C ARG A 168 -5.65 3.12 -11.97
N TYR A 169 -6.45 2.92 -10.93
CA TYR A 169 -6.85 3.94 -9.98
C TYR A 169 -6.42 3.55 -8.58
N ALA A 170 -5.91 4.50 -7.82
CA ALA A 170 -5.72 4.39 -6.38
C ALA A 170 -6.95 5.00 -5.70
N LEU A 171 -7.50 4.30 -4.72
CA LEU A 171 -8.61 4.75 -3.89
C LEU A 171 -8.10 4.97 -2.47
N ASP A 172 -8.34 6.15 -1.88
CA ASP A 172 -7.87 6.43 -0.51
C ASP A 172 -8.46 5.42 0.46
N PHE A 173 -9.78 5.22 0.38
CA PHE A 173 -10.47 4.17 1.13
C PHE A 173 -11.49 3.44 0.25
N ALA A 174 -11.51 2.13 0.38
CA ALA A 174 -12.46 1.26 -0.29
C ALA A 174 -13.24 0.44 0.72
N ILE A 175 -14.57 0.48 0.65
CA ILE A 175 -15.48 -0.35 1.46
C ILE A 175 -16.25 -1.28 0.52
N GLU A 176 -16.26 -2.57 0.83
CA GLU A 176 -17.02 -3.58 0.09
C GLU A 176 -18.32 -3.87 0.84
N CYS A 177 -19.45 -3.61 0.18
CA CYS A 177 -20.80 -3.89 0.66
C CYS A 177 -21.41 -5.06 -0.11
N LYS A 178 -22.59 -5.55 0.31
CA LYS A 178 -23.29 -6.67 -0.36
C LYS A 178 -23.63 -6.37 -1.80
N ASP A 179 -24.21 -5.20 -2.06
CA ASP A 179 -24.75 -4.84 -3.37
C ASP A 179 -23.90 -3.84 -4.16
N GLY A 180 -22.79 -3.37 -3.58
CA GLY A 180 -21.91 -2.38 -4.20
C GLY A 180 -20.61 -2.16 -3.46
N LYS A 181 -19.91 -1.10 -3.85
CA LYS A 181 -18.63 -0.71 -3.25
C LYS A 181 -18.58 0.80 -3.09
N ILE A 182 -17.87 1.28 -2.10
CA ILE A 182 -17.73 2.70 -1.82
C ILE A 182 -16.26 3.09 -1.97
N ASP A 183 -16.01 4.08 -2.82
CA ASP A 183 -14.76 4.82 -2.91
C ASP A 183 -14.90 6.07 -2.06
N ILE A 184 -14.04 6.24 -1.07
CA ILE A 184 -14.01 7.43 -0.22
C ILE A 184 -12.69 8.13 -0.44
N GLU A 185 -12.78 9.39 -0.85
CA GLU A 185 -11.64 10.26 -1.13
C GLU A 185 -11.60 11.39 -0.09
N THR A 186 -10.41 11.73 0.36
CA THR A 186 -10.18 12.87 1.25
C THR A 186 -9.52 14.00 0.46
N ASP A 187 -10.36 14.91 -0.05
CA ASP A 187 -9.89 16.02 -0.87
C ASP A 187 -9.26 17.09 0.01
N GLY A 188 -7.94 17.23 -0.06
CA GLY A 188 -7.26 18.43 0.45
C GLY A 188 -7.77 19.68 -0.30
N ASN A 189 -7.38 20.87 0.19
CA ASN A 189 -7.78 22.18 -0.39
C ASN A 189 -7.29 22.44 -1.83
N TYR A 190 -6.94 21.39 -2.59
CA TYR A 190 -6.63 21.50 -4.01
C TYR A 190 -7.93 21.65 -4.80
N HIS A 191 -8.31 22.89 -5.05
CA HIS A 191 -9.26 23.17 -6.11
C HIS A 191 -8.64 22.73 -7.43
N HIS A 192 -9.14 21.66 -8.02
CA HIS A 192 -8.82 21.28 -9.40
C HIS A 192 -9.35 22.37 -10.34
N THR A 193 -8.57 23.42 -10.53
CA THR A 193 -8.91 24.53 -11.41
C THR A 193 -8.52 24.27 -12.87
N ASN A 194 -7.72 23.20 -13.10
CA ASN A 194 -7.29 22.83 -14.42
C ASN A 194 -8.39 22.02 -15.14
N PRO A 195 -8.91 22.46 -16.31
CA PRO A 195 -9.93 21.73 -17.07
C PRO A 195 -9.56 20.27 -17.41
N GLU A 196 -8.26 19.98 -17.62
CA GLU A 196 -7.80 18.61 -17.90
C GLU A 196 -7.96 17.68 -16.69
N ASP A 197 -7.73 18.17 -15.48
CA ASP A 197 -7.87 17.37 -14.27
C ASP A 197 -9.35 17.11 -13.94
N VAL A 198 -10.21 18.12 -14.16
CA VAL A 198 -11.67 17.93 -14.08
C VAL A 198 -12.17 16.87 -15.07
N GLN A 199 -11.61 16.84 -16.28
CA GLN A 199 -11.99 15.84 -17.28
C GLN A 199 -11.50 14.43 -16.89
N LYS A 200 -10.26 14.31 -16.36
CA LYS A 200 -9.74 13.03 -15.84
C LYS A 200 -10.60 12.50 -14.70
N ASP A 201 -11.01 13.35 -13.76
CA ASP A 201 -11.88 12.97 -12.64
C ASP A 201 -13.25 12.48 -13.11
N LYS A 202 -13.86 13.13 -14.10
CA LYS A 202 -15.11 12.67 -14.70
C LYS A 202 -14.96 11.28 -15.35
N HIS A 203 -13.86 11.06 -16.07
CA HIS A 203 -13.58 9.76 -16.68
C HIS A 203 -13.35 8.68 -15.59
N ARG A 204 -12.59 9.00 -14.53
CA ARG A 204 -12.40 8.10 -13.39
C ARG A 204 -13.74 7.71 -12.76
N ALA A 205 -14.58 8.70 -12.48
CA ALA A 205 -15.91 8.46 -11.91
C ALA A 205 -16.76 7.52 -12.79
N ASN A 206 -16.80 7.77 -14.11
CA ASN A 206 -17.52 6.91 -15.03
C ASN A 206 -16.94 5.49 -15.08
N ASP A 207 -15.62 5.35 -15.14
CA ASP A 207 -14.94 4.04 -15.17
C ASP A 207 -15.28 3.24 -13.90
N LEU A 208 -15.24 3.87 -12.73
CA LEU A 208 -15.55 3.24 -11.44
C LEU A 208 -17.03 2.90 -11.30
N ALA A 209 -17.93 3.77 -11.76
CA ALA A 209 -19.38 3.51 -11.75
C ALA A 209 -19.75 2.24 -12.53
N THR A 210 -19.05 1.92 -13.66
CA THR A 210 -19.25 0.67 -14.41
C THR A 210 -18.95 -0.58 -13.59
N LYS A 211 -18.20 -0.45 -12.48
CA LYS A 211 -17.83 -1.52 -11.55
C LYS A 211 -18.63 -1.49 -10.24
N LYS A 212 -19.74 -0.74 -10.22
CA LYS A 212 -20.61 -0.55 -9.05
C LYS A 212 -19.90 0.12 -7.86
N TRP A 213 -19.03 1.09 -8.14
CA TRP A 213 -18.47 1.97 -7.13
C TRP A 213 -19.34 3.20 -6.96
N GLY A 214 -19.79 3.46 -5.75
CA GLY A 214 -20.31 4.76 -5.32
C GLY A 214 -19.17 5.61 -4.77
N PHE A 215 -19.39 6.93 -4.70
CA PHE A 215 -18.37 7.89 -4.32
C PHE A 215 -18.80 8.70 -3.12
N LEU A 216 -17.87 8.87 -2.18
CA LEU A 216 -17.96 9.88 -1.13
C LEU A 216 -16.67 10.70 -1.17
N ARG A 217 -16.79 12.03 -1.17
CA ARG A 217 -15.66 12.94 -1.10
C ARG A 217 -15.85 13.85 0.09
N PHE A 218 -14.83 13.94 0.93
CA PHE A 218 -14.82 14.76 2.12
C PHE A 218 -13.71 15.78 2.02
N THR A 219 -14.07 17.04 2.23
CA THR A 219 -13.12 18.16 2.23
C THR A 219 -12.31 18.18 3.52
N THR A 220 -11.25 19.00 3.54
CA THR A 220 -10.47 19.28 4.76
C THR A 220 -11.37 19.72 5.91
N GLU A 221 -12.35 20.62 5.64
CA GLU A 221 -13.30 21.10 6.64
C GLU A 221 -14.21 19.99 7.17
N ASP A 222 -14.71 19.10 6.29
CA ASP A 222 -15.52 17.96 6.71
C ASP A 222 -14.76 17.04 7.69
N ILE A 223 -13.50 16.74 7.37
CA ILE A 223 -12.68 15.84 8.20
C ILE A 223 -12.31 16.48 9.54
N HIS A 224 -11.94 17.78 9.55
CA HIS A 224 -11.50 18.44 10.79
C HIS A 224 -12.66 18.87 11.68
N GLU A 225 -13.73 19.40 11.10
CA GLU A 225 -14.77 20.08 11.87
C GLU A 225 -16.08 19.27 11.92
N ARG A 226 -16.30 18.38 10.97
CA ARG A 226 -17.58 17.67 10.79
C ARG A 226 -17.42 16.15 10.67
N MET A 227 -16.45 15.54 11.34
CA MET A 227 -16.21 14.09 11.30
C MET A 227 -17.46 13.25 11.56
N PRO A 228 -18.37 13.58 12.51
CA PRO A 228 -19.62 12.83 12.67
C PRO A 228 -20.50 12.83 11.41
N TYR A 229 -20.53 13.93 10.65
CA TYR A 229 -21.21 13.98 9.36
C TYR A 229 -20.59 13.02 8.34
N CYS A 230 -19.24 12.96 8.26
CA CYS A 230 -18.55 12.03 7.38
C CYS A 230 -18.94 10.58 7.69
N VAL A 231 -18.89 10.21 8.96
CA VAL A 231 -19.24 8.86 9.44
C VAL A 231 -20.71 8.53 9.13
N ASP A 232 -21.61 9.46 9.38
CA ASP A 232 -23.04 9.28 9.10
C ASP A 232 -23.29 9.04 7.58
N LYS A 233 -22.65 9.83 6.71
CA LYS A 233 -22.75 9.63 5.26
C LYS A 233 -22.18 8.28 4.82
N ILE A 234 -21.08 7.84 5.41
CA ILE A 234 -20.51 6.52 5.14
C ILE A 234 -21.48 5.41 5.54
N LYS A 235 -22.06 5.47 6.75
CA LYS A 235 -23.04 4.49 7.24
C LYS A 235 -24.30 4.45 6.38
N GLN A 236 -24.88 5.61 6.04
CA GLN A 236 -26.03 5.69 5.16
C GLN A 236 -25.75 5.06 3.79
N THR A 237 -24.54 5.27 3.25
CA THR A 237 -24.17 4.68 1.96
C THR A 237 -23.97 3.17 2.06
N ILE A 238 -23.37 2.68 3.16
CA ILE A 238 -23.24 1.24 3.45
C ILE A 238 -24.62 0.60 3.49
N ASP A 239 -25.57 1.20 4.22
CA ASP A 239 -26.94 0.69 4.35
C ASP A 239 -27.65 0.70 2.97
N GLY A 240 -27.46 1.74 2.17
CA GLY A 240 -27.98 1.85 0.81
C GLY A 240 -27.43 0.77 -0.15
N TYR A 241 -26.24 0.22 0.15
CA TYR A 241 -25.64 -0.91 -0.58
C TYR A 241 -25.84 -2.25 0.14
N GLY A 242 -26.88 -2.40 0.95
CA GLY A 242 -27.28 -3.67 1.57
C GLY A 242 -26.48 -4.07 2.80
N GLY A 243 -25.65 -3.17 3.34
CA GLY A 243 -24.79 -3.41 4.50
C GLY A 243 -23.45 -4.04 4.15
N LEU A 244 -22.65 -4.32 5.19
CA LEU A 244 -21.31 -4.92 5.10
C LEU A 244 -21.33 -6.44 4.95
#